data_e2bedc859342f1913b04b3817c0726d8
#
_entry.id   e2bedc859342f1913b04b3817c0726d8
#
_cell.length_a   1.000
_cell.length_b   1.000
_cell.length_c   1.000
_cell.angle_alpha   90.00
_cell.angle_beta   90.00
_cell.angle_gamma   90.00
#
_symmetry.space_group_name_H-M   'P 1'
#
loop_
_entity.id
_entity.type
_entity.pdbx_description
1 polymer ?
#
loop_
_entity_poly.entity_id
_entity_poly.type
_entity_poly.pdbx_seq_one_letter_code
_entity_poly.pdbx_strand_id
1 'polypeptide(L)'
;MAENLAALRFTRRYGASLEEVWQVLTDPASISRWLGPPADVDARMRTVEPGRVLELDWTRRGEGGSLVRLELAPDGAGTVLVLDHSRLEARVCMGYFGFWTPRLDRFGAELREGRR
;
A
#
# COMPACT_ATOMS: atom_id res chain seq x y z
N MET A 1 11.47 -0.81 28.45
CA MET A 1 11.55 0.47 27.78
C MET A 1 10.60 0.50 26.59
N ALA A 2 9.81 1.55 26.48
CA ALA A 2 8.86 1.65 25.37
C ALA A 2 9.62 1.92 24.06
N GLU A 3 9.25 1.20 23.02
CA GLU A 3 9.80 1.47 21.71
C GLU A 3 9.10 2.68 21.10
N ASN A 4 9.85 3.52 20.39
CA ASN A 4 9.28 4.62 19.63
C ASN A 4 8.77 4.07 18.29
N LEU A 5 7.48 3.80 18.22
CA LEU A 5 6.85 3.36 16.99
C LEU A 5 6.19 4.56 16.31
N ALA A 6 6.23 4.54 15.01
CA ALA A 6 5.72 5.63 14.18
C ALA A 6 4.81 5.07 13.10
N ALA A 7 4.09 5.96 12.45
CA ALA A 7 3.21 5.59 11.34
C ALA A 7 3.28 6.66 10.27
N LEU A 8 3.09 6.22 9.03
CA LEU A 8 2.95 7.09 7.87
C LEU A 8 1.58 6.86 7.26
N ARG A 9 0.98 7.93 6.78
CA ARG A 9 -0.29 7.85 6.06
C ARG A 9 -0.18 8.58 4.74
N PHE A 10 -0.63 7.93 3.69
CA PHE A 10 -0.73 8.52 2.36
C PHE A 10 -2.18 8.45 1.91
N THR A 11 -2.66 9.55 1.34
CA THR A 11 -3.99 9.60 0.74
C THR A 11 -3.82 9.92 -0.72
N ARG A 12 -4.40 9.10 -1.60
CA ARG A 12 -4.32 9.29 -3.04
C ARG A 12 -5.70 9.14 -3.66
N ARG A 13 -5.97 9.94 -4.66
CA ARG A 13 -7.23 9.88 -5.41
C ARG A 13 -6.95 9.38 -6.80
N TYR A 14 -7.73 8.40 -7.23
CA TYR A 14 -7.58 7.80 -8.55
C TYR A 14 -8.89 7.90 -9.30
N GLY A 15 -8.81 8.16 -10.62
CA GLY A 15 -9.99 8.29 -11.48
C GLY A 15 -10.57 6.96 -11.95
N ALA A 16 -10.39 5.90 -11.16
CA ALA A 16 -10.89 4.57 -11.47
C ALA A 16 -11.91 4.16 -10.42
N SER A 17 -12.83 3.27 -10.80
CA SER A 17 -13.86 2.80 -9.89
C SER A 17 -13.26 1.99 -8.74
N LEU A 18 -14.03 1.88 -7.66
CA LEU A 18 -13.63 1.08 -6.50
C LEU A 18 -13.24 -0.34 -6.92
N GLU A 19 -14.03 -0.93 -7.78
CA GLU A 19 -13.80 -2.29 -8.27
C GLU A 19 -12.51 -2.41 -9.08
N GLU A 20 -12.26 -1.45 -9.96
CA GLU A 20 -11.02 -1.42 -10.75
C GLU A 20 -9.79 -1.27 -9.86
N VAL A 21 -9.87 -0.38 -8.87
CA VAL A 21 -8.76 -0.16 -7.94
C VAL A 21 -8.48 -1.42 -7.13
N TRP A 22 -9.54 -2.05 -6.61
CA TRP A 22 -9.40 -3.30 -5.86
C TRP A 22 -8.74 -4.38 -6.71
N GLN A 23 -9.15 -4.51 -7.97
CA GLN A 23 -8.63 -5.53 -8.87
C GLN A 23 -7.14 -5.37 -9.10
N VAL A 24 -6.67 -4.16 -9.37
CA VAL A 24 -5.24 -3.88 -9.55
C VAL A 24 -4.49 -4.10 -8.25
N LEU A 25 -5.10 -3.73 -7.13
CA LEU A 25 -4.49 -3.86 -5.82
C LEU A 25 -4.22 -5.32 -5.43
N THR A 26 -5.07 -6.24 -5.87
CA THR A 26 -5.01 -7.64 -5.47
C THR A 26 -4.49 -8.58 -6.57
N ASP A 27 -4.32 -8.11 -7.79
CA ASP A 27 -3.83 -8.94 -8.88
C ASP A 27 -2.31 -9.17 -8.74
N PRO A 28 -1.85 -10.44 -8.70
CA PRO A 28 -0.43 -10.73 -8.48
C PRO A 28 0.52 -10.09 -9.49
N ALA A 29 0.14 -10.08 -10.77
CA ALA A 29 0.98 -9.46 -11.80
C ALA A 29 1.08 -7.95 -11.62
N SER A 30 -0.03 -7.30 -11.26
CA SER A 30 -0.04 -5.87 -10.97
C SER A 30 0.79 -5.54 -9.73
N ILE A 31 0.66 -6.36 -8.68
CA ILE A 31 1.44 -6.17 -7.45
C ILE A 31 2.93 -6.21 -7.74
N SER A 32 3.37 -7.14 -8.58
CA SER A 32 4.78 -7.22 -8.97
C SER A 32 5.26 -5.94 -9.65
N ARG A 33 4.37 -5.30 -10.43
CA ARG A 33 4.74 -4.09 -11.17
C ARG A 33 4.71 -2.84 -10.31
N TRP A 34 3.65 -2.65 -9.51
CA TRP A 34 3.56 -1.38 -8.76
C TRP A 34 4.26 -1.46 -7.41
N LEU A 35 4.15 -2.57 -6.70
CA LEU A 35 4.78 -2.72 -5.40
C LEU A 35 6.24 -3.17 -5.54
N GLY A 36 6.47 -4.24 -6.32
CA GLY A 36 7.80 -4.76 -6.55
C GLY A 36 8.57 -4.90 -5.24
N PRO A 37 8.13 -5.74 -4.29
CA PRO A 37 8.75 -5.76 -2.97
C PRO A 37 10.23 -6.11 -3.07
N PRO A 38 11.10 -5.39 -2.32
CA PRO A 38 12.52 -5.70 -2.30
C PRO A 38 12.77 -7.13 -1.82
N ALA A 39 13.92 -7.70 -2.22
CA ALA A 39 14.25 -9.08 -1.88
C ALA A 39 14.34 -9.34 -0.37
N ASP A 40 14.63 -8.30 0.42
CA ASP A 40 14.73 -8.41 1.87
C ASP A 40 13.40 -8.17 2.60
N VAL A 41 12.30 -8.05 1.84
CA VAL A 41 10.97 -7.84 2.42
C VAL A 41 10.14 -9.10 2.27
N ASP A 42 9.51 -9.51 3.35
CA ASP A 42 8.45 -10.53 3.35
C ASP A 42 7.14 -9.79 3.63
N ALA A 43 6.30 -9.71 2.62
CA ALA A 43 5.02 -9.04 2.73
C ALA A 43 3.90 -10.07 2.54
N ARG A 44 3.13 -10.30 3.59
CA ARG A 44 2.01 -11.25 3.55
C ARG A 44 0.70 -10.50 3.52
N MET A 45 -0.01 -10.70 2.43
CA MET A 45 -1.26 -10.01 2.15
C MET A 45 -2.45 -10.80 2.69
N ARG A 46 -3.40 -10.10 3.30
CA ARG A 46 -4.67 -10.68 3.68
C ARG A 46 -5.80 -9.68 3.42
N THR A 47 -6.93 -10.19 2.97
CA THR A 47 -8.12 -9.37 2.80
C THR A 47 -8.83 -9.27 4.14
N VAL A 48 -9.04 -8.03 4.59
CA VAL A 48 -9.79 -7.76 5.82
C VAL A 48 -11.27 -7.57 5.50
N GLU A 49 -11.54 -6.79 4.45
CA GLU A 49 -12.90 -6.56 3.97
C GLU A 49 -12.84 -6.55 2.44
N PRO A 50 -13.47 -7.55 1.77
CA PRO A 50 -13.38 -7.64 0.32
C PRO A 50 -13.85 -6.35 -0.37
N GLY A 51 -13.03 -5.89 -1.32
CA GLY A 51 -13.32 -4.69 -2.07
C GLY A 51 -12.99 -3.39 -1.35
N ARG A 52 -12.63 -3.42 -0.07
CA ARG A 52 -12.48 -2.20 0.72
C ARG A 52 -11.18 -2.13 1.51
N VAL A 53 -10.78 -3.21 2.17
CA VAL A 53 -9.65 -3.16 3.10
C VAL A 53 -8.73 -4.36 2.91
N LEU A 54 -7.45 -4.06 2.76
CA LEU A 54 -6.40 -5.03 2.59
C LEU A 54 -5.28 -4.72 3.59
N GLU A 55 -4.68 -5.74 4.16
CA GLU A 55 -3.53 -5.56 5.05
C GLU A 55 -2.37 -6.42 4.61
N LEU A 56 -1.15 -5.91 4.79
CA LEU A 56 0.08 -6.66 4.58
C LEU A 56 0.87 -6.69 5.89
N ASP A 57 1.19 -7.89 6.33
CA ASP A 57 2.18 -8.04 7.40
C ASP A 57 3.54 -7.88 6.76
N TRP A 58 4.28 -6.87 7.19
CA TRP A 58 5.50 -6.41 6.53
C TRP A 58 6.70 -6.67 7.41
N THR A 59 7.61 -7.49 6.93
CA THR A 59 8.85 -7.79 7.66
C THR A 59 10.03 -7.53 6.74
N ARG A 60 10.94 -6.69 7.18
CA ARG A 60 12.14 -6.39 6.42
C ARG A 60 13.36 -6.68 7.27
N ARG A 61 14.40 -7.23 6.62
CA ARG A 61 15.64 -7.56 7.32
C ARG A 61 16.19 -6.33 8.06
N GLY A 62 16.49 -6.49 9.33
CA GLY A 62 17.03 -5.40 10.17
C GLY A 62 15.96 -4.49 10.75
N GLU A 63 14.69 -4.80 10.55
CA GLU A 63 13.58 -4.02 11.10
C GLU A 63 12.63 -4.95 11.84
N GLY A 64 11.92 -4.41 12.81
CA GLY A 64 10.81 -5.10 13.42
C GLY A 64 9.65 -5.23 12.46
N GLY A 65 8.75 -6.17 12.73
CA GLY A 65 7.54 -6.34 11.92
C GLY A 65 6.66 -5.09 11.97
N SER A 66 6.04 -4.77 10.85
CA SER A 66 5.16 -3.61 10.74
C SER A 66 3.90 -4.00 9.97
N LEU A 67 2.95 -3.06 9.89
CA LEU A 67 1.66 -3.33 9.27
C LEU A 67 1.38 -2.27 8.21
N VAL A 68 1.02 -2.73 7.01
CA VAL A 68 0.55 -1.85 5.94
C VAL A 68 -0.93 -2.12 5.76
N ARG A 69 -1.75 -1.07 5.86
CA ARG A 69 -3.19 -1.17 5.66
C ARG A 69 -3.57 -0.28 4.49
N LEU A 70 -4.33 -0.85 3.56
CA LEU A 70 -4.85 -0.12 2.42
C LEU A 70 -6.36 -0.14 2.49
N GLU A 71 -6.95 1.04 2.49
CA GLU A 71 -8.38 1.19 2.60
C GLU A 71 -8.90 2.03 1.44
N LEU A 72 -9.99 1.56 0.83
CA LEU A 72 -10.61 2.21 -0.32
C LEU A 72 -11.95 2.79 0.06
N ALA A 73 -12.25 3.97 -0.50
CA ALA A 73 -13.57 4.58 -0.36
C ALA A 73 -13.96 5.22 -1.69
N PRO A 74 -15.25 5.23 -2.01
CA PRO A 74 -15.69 5.88 -3.24
C PRO A 74 -15.49 7.40 -3.13
N ASP A 75 -15.18 8.03 -4.26
CA ASP A 75 -15.00 9.47 -4.37
C ASP A 75 -15.61 9.91 -5.71
N GLY A 76 -16.91 10.21 -5.72
CA GLY A 76 -17.62 10.42 -6.98
C GLY A 76 -17.53 9.19 -7.84
N ALA A 77 -17.06 9.34 -9.08
CA ALA A 77 -16.83 8.21 -9.99
C ALA A 77 -15.48 7.54 -9.77
N GLY A 78 -14.64 8.12 -8.93
CA GLY A 78 -13.32 7.61 -8.64
C GLY A 78 -13.20 6.98 -7.26
N THR A 79 -11.97 6.85 -6.79
CA THR A 79 -11.66 6.15 -5.55
C THR A 79 -10.59 6.90 -4.77
N VAL A 80 -10.77 7.00 -3.46
CA VAL A 80 -9.71 7.42 -2.53
C VAL A 80 -9.07 6.17 -1.95
N LEU A 81 -7.75 6.13 -2.01
CA LEU A 81 -6.95 5.08 -1.36
C LEU A 81 -6.19 5.72 -0.21
N VAL A 82 -6.32 5.13 0.97
CA VAL A 82 -5.55 5.51 2.14
C VAL A 82 -4.61 4.36 2.48
N LEU A 83 -3.31 4.64 2.47
CA LEU A 83 -2.29 3.69 2.87
C LEU A 83 -1.73 4.13 4.23
N ASP A 84 -1.86 3.26 5.22
CA ASP A 84 -1.26 3.45 6.53
C ASP A 84 -0.16 2.41 6.72
N HIS A 85 1.07 2.86 6.95
CA HIS A 85 2.16 1.98 7.33
C HIS A 85 2.48 2.28 8.79
N SER A 86 2.08 1.37 9.67
CA SER A 86 2.14 1.58 11.12
C SER A 86 3.09 0.59 11.78
N ARG A 87 3.33 0.79 13.07
CA ARG A 87 4.25 -0.04 13.86
C ARG A 87 5.66 0.00 13.31
N LEU A 88 6.03 1.15 12.74
CA LEU A 88 7.38 1.37 12.21
C LEU A 88 8.29 1.85 13.32
N GLU A 89 9.51 1.34 13.35
CA GLU A 89 10.53 1.95 14.18
C GLU A 89 10.79 3.37 13.69
N ALA A 90 10.91 4.31 14.62
CA ALA A 90 11.06 5.73 14.24
C ALA A 90 12.26 5.95 13.31
N ARG A 91 13.34 5.19 13.51
CA ARG A 91 14.56 5.35 12.71
C ARG A 91 14.39 5.04 11.23
N VAL A 92 13.39 4.23 10.86
CA VAL A 92 13.18 3.84 9.47
C VAL A 92 11.99 4.55 8.83
N CYS A 93 11.21 5.29 9.60
CA CYS A 93 9.97 5.89 9.16
C CYS A 93 10.16 6.79 7.92
N MET A 94 11.13 7.69 7.97
CA MET A 94 11.36 8.63 6.85
C MET A 94 11.78 7.93 5.57
N GLY A 95 12.50 6.81 5.70
CA GLY A 95 12.88 6.01 4.53
C GLY A 95 11.66 5.44 3.81
N TYR A 96 10.63 5.10 4.56
CA TYR A 96 9.40 4.58 3.96
C TYR A 96 8.59 5.66 3.26
N PHE A 97 8.75 6.91 3.63
CA PHE A 97 8.15 8.00 2.88
C PHE A 97 8.63 7.97 1.42
N GLY A 98 9.93 7.88 1.22
CA GLY A 98 10.51 7.78 -0.13
C GLY A 98 10.27 6.42 -0.79
N PHE A 99 10.01 5.39 -0.02
CA PHE A 99 9.70 4.07 -0.54
C PHE A 99 8.30 4.04 -1.18
N TRP A 100 7.29 4.58 -0.49
CA TRP A 100 5.90 4.48 -0.95
C TRP A 100 5.54 5.46 -2.05
N THR A 101 6.11 6.67 -2.04
CA THR A 101 5.72 7.72 -3.00
C THR A 101 5.81 7.25 -4.46
N PRO A 102 6.96 6.74 -4.95
CA PRO A 102 7.01 6.28 -6.34
C PRO A 102 6.14 5.06 -6.60
N ARG A 103 5.90 4.23 -5.58
CA ARG A 103 5.06 3.06 -5.75
C ARG A 103 3.59 3.42 -5.93
N LEU A 104 3.12 4.41 -5.20
CA LEU A 104 1.76 4.91 -5.38
C LEU A 104 1.58 5.58 -6.73
N ASP A 105 2.62 6.22 -7.25
CA ASP A 105 2.60 6.77 -8.61
C ASP A 105 2.52 5.64 -9.64
N ARG A 106 3.28 4.57 -9.45
CA ARG A 106 3.22 3.40 -10.35
C ARG A 106 1.86 2.72 -10.29
N PHE A 107 1.25 2.68 -9.12
CA PHE A 107 -0.10 2.13 -8.97
C PHE A 107 -1.08 2.92 -9.85
N GLY A 108 -1.01 4.25 -9.81
CA GLY A 108 -1.82 5.10 -10.67
C GLY A 108 -1.60 4.82 -12.16
N ALA A 109 -0.35 4.56 -12.56
CA ALA A 109 -0.03 4.22 -13.94
C ALA A 109 -0.63 2.87 -14.33
N GLU A 110 -0.60 1.88 -13.44
CA GLU A 110 -1.24 0.57 -13.69
C GLU A 110 -2.74 0.71 -13.92
N LEU A 111 -3.39 1.58 -13.17
CA LEU A 111 -4.81 1.83 -13.35
C LEU A 111 -5.12 2.43 -14.72
N ARG A 112 -4.31 3.38 -15.16
CA ARG A 112 -4.50 4.03 -16.47
C ARG A 112 -4.30 3.04 -17.62
N GLU A 113 -3.30 2.19 -17.53
CA GLU A 113 -3.02 1.19 -18.56
C GLU A 113 -4.11 0.14 -18.64
N GLY A 114 -4.65 -0.29 -17.53
CA GLY A 114 -5.71 -1.29 -17.49
C GLY A 114 -7.05 -0.81 -18.05
N ARG A 115 -7.18 0.48 -18.33
CA ARG A 115 -8.43 1.05 -18.83
C ARG A 115 -8.45 1.26 -20.34
N ARG A 116 -7.45 0.80 -21.02
CA ARG A 116 -7.42 0.86 -22.49
C ARG A 116 -8.34 -0.16 -23.13
#